data_b98e32d1038e69e6733e6e87248e0846
#
_entry.id   b98e32d1038e69e6733e6e87248e0846
#
_cell.length_a   1.000
_cell.length_b   1.000
_cell.length_c   1.000
_cell.angle_alpha   90.00
_cell.angle_beta   90.00
_cell.angle_gamma   90.00
#
_symmetry.space_group_name_H-M   'P 1'
#
loop_
_entity.id
_entity.type
_entity.pdbx_description
1 polymer ?
#
loop_
_entity_poly.entity_id
_entity_poly.type
_entity_poly.pdbx_seq_one_letter_code
_entity_poly.pdbx_strand_id
1 'polypeptide(L)'
;NINTDNILRIAITMPGIFNSDNTKIISSPPLNTRDYKTDNITSRLKYDYTVQNDARASAFADYWYSHKNENAHMDESYHDKFYLMINDGVGGACVSNDKIVQGEHNRYGEFGHMTLYPDGRKCMCGKKGCVESYLSARNLSSDLGIQIDEFFKKASEGDAQCVKVLDEYLDNLTTGINNLYVIFDRDIVIGGFVSRYLLEYEENIRQRLIDKYSFDTDGRYFSISSCTSERTDTGAAIMFLSEFINSI
;
A
#
# COMPACT_ATOMS: atom_id res chain seq x y z
N ASN A 1 11.37 22.16 20.53
CA ASN A 1 12.80 21.85 20.47
C ASN A 1 12.98 20.36 20.70
N ILE A 2 13.47 19.65 19.70
CA ILE A 2 13.85 18.24 19.81
C ILE A 2 15.25 18.21 20.42
N ASN A 3 15.46 17.44 21.50
CA ASN A 3 16.80 17.19 22.01
C ASN A 3 17.51 16.23 21.03
N THR A 4 18.44 16.79 20.27
CA THR A 4 19.16 16.08 19.20
C THR A 4 20.16 15.05 19.72
N ASP A 5 20.51 15.10 21.01
CA ASP A 5 21.47 14.16 21.63
C ASP A 5 20.86 12.75 21.81
N ASN A 6 19.55 12.63 21.71
CA ASN A 6 18.80 11.38 21.88
C ASN A 6 18.30 10.78 20.56
N ILE A 7 18.76 11.28 19.40
CA ILE A 7 18.40 10.71 18.11
C ILE A 7 19.26 9.46 17.87
N LEU A 8 18.61 8.29 17.81
CA LEU A 8 19.27 7.03 17.51
C LEU A 8 19.52 6.86 16.01
N ARG A 9 18.50 7.17 15.19
CA ARG A 9 18.55 7.01 13.72
C ARG A 9 17.44 7.82 13.06
N ILE A 10 17.60 8.11 11.77
CA ILE A 10 16.58 8.71 10.91
C ILE A 10 16.00 7.61 10.03
N ALA A 11 14.69 7.40 10.09
CA ALA A 11 13.98 6.52 9.18
C ALA A 11 13.40 7.34 8.02
N ILE A 12 13.68 6.93 6.79
CA ILE A 12 13.28 7.62 5.56
C ILE A 12 12.44 6.65 4.72
N THR A 13 11.29 7.09 4.24
CA THR A 13 10.47 6.33 3.31
C THR A 13 10.51 6.93 1.92
N MET A 14 10.59 6.09 0.92
CA MET A 14 10.60 6.50 -0.49
C MET A 14 9.85 5.49 -1.35
N PRO A 15 9.15 5.94 -2.40
CA PRO A 15 8.56 5.04 -3.37
C PRO A 15 9.64 4.42 -4.27
N GLY A 16 9.52 3.15 -4.58
CA GLY A 16 10.38 2.47 -5.55
C GLY A 16 10.90 1.11 -5.10
N ILE A 17 11.57 0.45 -6.03
CA ILE A 17 12.22 -0.84 -5.82
C ILE A 17 13.67 -0.59 -5.39
N PHE A 18 14.06 -1.16 -4.27
CA PHE A 18 15.40 -1.08 -3.71
C PHE A 18 16.17 -2.40 -3.93
N ASN A 19 17.49 -2.33 -3.86
CA ASN A 19 18.31 -3.52 -3.68
C ASN A 19 18.12 -4.11 -2.26
N SER A 20 18.69 -5.29 -2.00
CA SER A 20 18.45 -6.06 -0.77
C SER A 20 18.84 -5.35 0.53
N ASP A 21 19.82 -4.45 0.48
CA ASP A 21 20.32 -3.69 1.63
C ASP A 21 19.83 -2.24 1.69
N ASN A 22 18.90 -1.87 0.79
CA ASN A 22 18.31 -0.53 0.67
C ASN A 22 19.32 0.62 0.44
N THR A 23 20.52 0.30 -0.05
CA THR A 23 21.55 1.29 -0.37
C THR A 23 21.39 1.90 -1.77
N LYS A 24 20.50 1.33 -2.59
CA LYS A 24 20.30 1.74 -3.98
C LYS A 24 18.84 1.61 -4.39
N ILE A 25 18.32 2.66 -5.01
CA ILE A 25 17.05 2.64 -5.73
C ILE A 25 17.31 2.03 -7.12
N ILE A 26 16.79 0.82 -7.34
CA ILE A 26 16.88 0.15 -8.65
C ILE A 26 16.00 0.87 -9.66
N SER A 27 14.78 1.20 -9.26
CA SER A 27 13.82 1.92 -10.10
C SER A 27 12.77 2.62 -9.24
N SER A 28 12.53 3.88 -9.50
CA SER A 28 11.40 4.62 -8.93
C SER A 28 10.79 5.53 -10.00
N PRO A 29 9.73 5.09 -10.68
CA PRO A 29 9.02 5.93 -11.65
C PRO A 29 8.50 7.24 -11.05
N PRO A 30 7.94 7.28 -9.81
CA PRO A 30 7.50 8.53 -9.20
C PRO A 30 8.62 9.55 -8.99
N LEU A 31 9.84 9.09 -8.69
CA LEU A 31 11.01 9.95 -8.51
C LEU A 31 11.80 10.16 -9.82
N ASN A 32 11.31 9.60 -10.93
CA ASN A 32 12.00 9.63 -12.24
C ASN A 32 13.47 9.22 -12.11
N THR A 33 13.76 8.17 -11.35
CA THR A 33 15.13 7.74 -11.07
C THR A 33 15.31 6.24 -11.27
N ARG A 34 16.55 5.88 -11.65
CA ARG A 34 16.97 4.49 -11.80
C ARG A 34 18.44 4.35 -11.41
N ASP A 35 18.79 3.23 -10.80
CA ASP A 35 20.17 2.91 -10.39
C ASP A 35 20.82 4.00 -9.52
N TYR A 36 20.04 4.61 -8.64
CA TYR A 36 20.44 5.76 -7.84
C TYR A 36 20.85 5.35 -6.42
N LYS A 37 22.06 5.73 -5.96
CA LYS A 37 22.53 5.44 -4.61
C LYS A 37 21.80 6.30 -3.58
N THR A 38 21.33 5.69 -2.50
CA THR A 38 20.66 6.41 -1.41
C THR A 38 21.60 7.40 -0.71
N ASP A 39 22.88 7.13 -0.66
CA ASP A 39 23.90 8.04 -0.13
C ASP A 39 23.88 9.43 -0.77
N ASN A 40 23.49 9.55 -2.03
CA ASN A 40 23.40 10.86 -2.68
C ASN A 40 22.35 11.78 -2.02
N ILE A 41 21.34 11.18 -1.34
CA ILE A 41 20.30 11.92 -0.61
C ILE A 41 20.70 12.07 0.86
N THR A 42 21.31 11.04 1.43
CA THR A 42 21.52 10.90 2.87
C THR A 42 22.91 11.34 3.34
N SER A 43 23.86 11.58 2.44
CA SER A 43 25.24 12.00 2.74
C SER A 43 25.38 13.29 3.57
N ARG A 44 24.32 14.09 3.65
CA ARG A 44 24.27 15.33 4.46
C ARG A 44 23.66 15.12 5.84
N LEU A 45 23.15 13.92 6.13
CA LEU A 45 22.60 13.62 7.44
C LEU A 45 23.74 13.44 8.45
N LYS A 46 23.52 13.98 9.65
CA LYS A 46 24.49 13.88 10.76
C LYS A 46 24.29 12.64 11.62
N TYR A 47 23.22 11.90 11.38
CA TYR A 47 22.80 10.71 12.13
C TYR A 47 22.78 9.51 11.21
N ASP A 48 22.91 8.34 11.79
CA ASP A 48 22.65 7.08 11.08
C ASP A 48 21.25 7.10 10.50
N TYR A 49 21.06 6.44 9.39
CA TYR A 49 19.78 6.41 8.70
C TYR A 49 19.42 4.99 8.22
N THR A 50 18.16 4.80 7.97
CA THR A 50 17.62 3.65 7.22
C THR A 50 16.64 4.17 6.17
N VAL A 51 16.62 3.52 5.00
CA VAL A 51 15.68 3.82 3.92
C VAL A 51 14.77 2.62 3.74
N GLN A 52 13.46 2.86 3.64
CA GLN A 52 12.46 1.83 3.45
C GLN A 52 11.50 2.20 2.31
N ASN A 53 10.97 1.18 1.64
CA ASN A 53 9.88 1.38 0.70
C ASN A 53 8.62 1.81 1.46
N ASP A 54 7.89 2.78 0.92
CA ASP A 54 6.69 3.40 1.50
C ASP A 54 5.56 2.38 1.76
N ALA A 55 5.25 1.51 0.80
CA ALA A 55 4.20 0.51 0.98
C ALA A 55 4.56 -0.54 2.04
N ARG A 56 5.85 -0.92 2.14
CA ARG A 56 6.33 -1.83 3.18
C ARG A 56 6.25 -1.20 4.55
N ALA A 57 6.65 0.06 4.67
CA ALA A 57 6.54 0.80 5.92
C ALA A 57 5.08 0.95 6.36
N SER A 58 4.18 1.30 5.43
CA SER A 58 2.74 1.39 5.72
C SER A 58 2.14 0.05 6.16
N ALA A 59 2.50 -1.05 5.49
CA ALA A 59 2.07 -2.38 5.85
C ALA A 59 2.52 -2.78 7.27
N PHE A 60 3.76 -2.43 7.61
CA PHE A 60 4.29 -2.73 8.94
C PHE A 60 3.63 -1.88 10.03
N ALA A 61 3.28 -0.61 9.72
CA ALA A 61 2.50 0.22 10.63
C ALA A 61 1.11 -0.39 10.89
N ASP A 62 0.40 -0.79 9.83
CA ASP A 62 -0.93 -1.42 9.96
C ASP A 62 -0.87 -2.70 10.79
N TYR A 63 0.10 -3.55 10.47
CA TYR A 63 0.39 -4.77 11.23
C TYR A 63 0.62 -4.47 12.72
N TRP A 64 1.52 -3.54 13.03
CA TRP A 64 1.86 -3.18 14.41
C TRP A 64 0.67 -2.66 15.21
N TYR A 65 -0.11 -1.75 14.64
CA TYR A 65 -1.28 -1.18 15.32
C TYR A 65 -2.41 -2.18 15.49
N SER A 66 -2.56 -3.11 14.57
CA SER A 66 -3.57 -4.17 14.67
C SER A 66 -3.21 -5.20 15.77
N HIS A 67 -1.92 -5.44 16.02
CA HIS A 67 -1.46 -6.39 17.04
C HIS A 67 -1.37 -5.80 18.45
N LYS A 68 -1.11 -4.50 18.58
CA LYS A 68 -0.88 -3.85 19.88
C LYS A 68 -2.08 -3.14 20.47
N ASN A 69 -3.27 -3.24 19.89
CA ASN A 69 -4.47 -2.87 20.60
C ASN A 69 -4.63 -3.82 21.80
N GLU A 70 -4.37 -3.27 23.01
CA GLU A 70 -4.30 -3.99 24.30
C GLU A 70 -5.55 -4.81 24.68
N ASN A 71 -6.63 -4.71 23.90
CA ASN A 71 -7.85 -5.48 24.00
C ASN A 71 -8.01 -6.60 22.96
N ALA A 72 -7.11 -6.69 22.00
CA ALA A 72 -7.03 -7.88 21.18
C ALA A 72 -6.33 -8.93 22.05
N HIS A 73 -7.10 -9.83 22.67
CA HIS A 73 -6.58 -11.15 23.00
C HIS A 73 -5.74 -11.57 21.82
N MET A 74 -4.52 -12.09 22.07
CA MET A 74 -3.70 -12.67 20.99
C MET A 74 -4.56 -13.79 20.39
N ASP A 75 -5.37 -13.39 19.42
CA ASP A 75 -6.16 -14.31 18.64
C ASP A 75 -5.14 -15.02 17.76
N GLU A 76 -4.92 -16.30 18.02
CA GLU A 76 -4.08 -17.16 17.19
C GLU A 76 -4.54 -17.17 15.73
N SER A 77 -5.68 -16.53 15.42
CA SER A 77 -6.26 -16.33 14.10
C SER A 77 -5.69 -15.09 13.36
N TYR A 78 -4.74 -14.32 13.92
CA TYR A 78 -4.12 -13.25 13.15
C TYR A 78 -3.21 -13.86 12.10
N HIS A 79 -3.82 -14.20 10.98
CA HIS A 79 -3.10 -14.69 9.82
C HIS A 79 -2.34 -13.55 9.16
N ASP A 80 -1.19 -13.88 8.59
CA ASP A 80 -0.44 -12.99 7.71
C ASP A 80 -1.36 -12.36 6.66
N LYS A 81 -1.43 -11.03 6.60
CA LYS A 81 -2.28 -10.31 5.67
C LYS A 81 -1.46 -9.70 4.55
N PHE A 82 -2.09 -9.56 3.40
CA PHE A 82 -1.53 -8.81 2.30
C PHE A 82 -2.07 -7.38 2.35
N TYR A 83 -1.18 -6.42 2.54
CA TYR A 83 -1.54 -5.00 2.59
C TYR A 83 -1.44 -4.38 1.19
N LEU A 84 -2.54 -3.80 0.74
CA LEU A 84 -2.67 -3.08 -0.51
C LEU A 84 -2.71 -1.59 -0.23
N MET A 85 -1.63 -0.87 -0.52
CA MET A 85 -1.55 0.57 -0.39
C MET A 85 -2.06 1.27 -1.65
N ILE A 86 -3.10 2.07 -1.53
CA ILE A 86 -3.63 2.89 -2.62
C ILE A 86 -3.45 4.37 -2.28
N ASN A 87 -2.48 4.96 -2.97
CA ASN A 87 -2.11 6.37 -2.91
C ASN A 87 -2.08 6.94 -4.34
N ASP A 88 -1.23 7.93 -4.63
CA ASP A 88 -0.94 8.39 -6.01
C ASP A 88 -0.35 7.28 -6.88
N GLY A 89 0.23 6.26 -6.28
CA GLY A 89 0.58 4.97 -6.87
C GLY A 89 -0.14 3.85 -6.15
N VAL A 90 0.13 2.60 -6.58
CA VAL A 90 -0.39 1.39 -5.96
C VAL A 90 0.76 0.46 -5.63
N GLY A 91 0.97 0.22 -4.35
CA GLY A 91 1.99 -0.67 -3.84
C GLY A 91 1.41 -1.72 -2.90
N GLY A 92 2.27 -2.59 -2.38
CA GLY A 92 1.83 -3.53 -1.35
C GLY A 92 2.96 -4.28 -0.68
N ALA A 93 2.60 -4.93 0.40
CA ALA A 93 3.52 -5.78 1.15
C ALA A 93 2.73 -6.84 1.92
N CYS A 94 3.44 -7.87 2.34
CA CYS A 94 2.95 -8.85 3.29
C CYS A 94 3.87 -8.81 4.52
N VAL A 95 3.27 -8.78 5.70
CA VAL A 95 3.98 -8.98 6.97
C VAL A 95 3.70 -10.40 7.43
N SER A 96 4.73 -11.14 7.75
CA SER A 96 4.66 -12.51 8.23
C SER A 96 5.70 -12.73 9.33
N ASN A 97 5.27 -13.26 10.47
CA ASN A 97 6.16 -13.49 11.61
C ASN A 97 6.98 -12.23 11.99
N ASP A 98 6.32 -11.10 12.18
CA ASP A 98 6.91 -9.80 12.52
C ASP A 98 7.92 -9.24 11.50
N LYS A 99 7.91 -9.74 10.26
CA LYS A 99 8.84 -9.33 9.20
C LYS A 99 8.13 -9.06 7.89
N ILE A 100 8.65 -8.09 7.15
CA ILE A 100 8.24 -7.88 5.77
C ILE A 100 8.72 -9.06 4.92
N VAL A 101 7.80 -9.70 4.21
CA VAL A 101 8.13 -10.75 3.24
C VAL A 101 8.88 -10.12 2.07
N GLN A 102 10.07 -10.62 1.81
CA GLN A 102 10.91 -10.18 0.69
C GLN A 102 11.05 -11.29 -0.34
N GLY A 103 10.99 -10.93 -1.62
CA GLY A 103 11.33 -11.84 -2.69
C GLY A 103 12.84 -11.83 -2.98
N GLU A 104 13.32 -12.83 -3.69
CA GLU A 104 14.74 -12.98 -4.07
C GLU A 104 15.34 -11.71 -4.72
N HIS A 105 14.53 -10.99 -5.50
CA HIS A 105 14.94 -9.77 -6.19
C HIS A 105 14.36 -8.50 -5.56
N ASN A 106 13.90 -8.58 -4.33
CA ASN A 106 13.27 -7.48 -3.57
C ASN A 106 12.05 -6.85 -4.27
N ARG A 107 11.32 -7.61 -5.10
CA ARG A 107 10.16 -7.17 -5.88
C ARG A 107 8.82 -7.72 -5.38
N TYR A 108 8.83 -8.39 -4.23
CA TYR A 108 7.60 -8.88 -3.62
C TYR A 108 6.72 -7.69 -3.22
N GLY A 109 5.43 -7.74 -3.58
CA GLY A 109 4.50 -6.65 -3.31
C GLY A 109 4.31 -5.65 -4.46
N GLU A 110 5.06 -5.77 -5.55
CA GLU A 110 4.95 -4.91 -6.75
C GLU A 110 3.69 -5.23 -7.60
N PHE A 111 2.58 -5.58 -6.93
CA PHE A 111 1.37 -6.01 -7.63
C PHE A 111 0.62 -4.86 -8.30
N GLY A 112 0.88 -3.60 -7.94
CA GLY A 112 0.42 -2.44 -8.73
C GLY A 112 0.82 -2.54 -10.20
N HIS A 113 1.89 -3.30 -10.49
CA HIS A 113 2.36 -3.56 -11.84
C HIS A 113 1.90 -4.90 -12.44
N MET A 114 1.02 -5.66 -11.76
CA MET A 114 0.30 -6.77 -12.39
C MET A 114 -0.59 -6.25 -13.51
N THR A 115 -0.77 -7.05 -14.55
CA THR A 115 -1.66 -6.70 -15.66
C THR A 115 -3.10 -6.99 -15.26
N LEU A 116 -3.92 -5.95 -15.18
CA LEU A 116 -5.37 -6.05 -15.01
C LEU A 116 -6.06 -6.21 -16.39
N TYR A 117 -5.66 -5.38 -17.34
CA TYR A 117 -6.17 -5.42 -18.71
C TYR A 117 -5.03 -5.47 -19.71
N PRO A 118 -4.85 -6.56 -20.47
CA PRO A 118 -3.89 -6.60 -21.57
C PRO A 118 -4.10 -5.42 -22.54
N ASP A 119 -3.02 -4.76 -22.92
CA ASP A 119 -3.03 -3.59 -23.82
C ASP A 119 -3.85 -2.37 -23.36
N GLY A 120 -4.26 -2.34 -22.09
CA GLY A 120 -5.06 -1.26 -21.49
C GLY A 120 -4.29 0.05 -21.29
N ARG A 121 -4.65 0.82 -20.25
CA ARG A 121 -4.09 2.14 -19.93
C ARG A 121 -2.57 2.09 -19.77
N LYS A 122 -1.88 3.16 -20.20
CA LYS A 122 -0.43 3.29 -19.98
C LYS A 122 -0.12 3.43 -18.49
N CYS A 123 0.87 2.72 -18.01
CA CYS A 123 1.43 2.84 -16.66
C CYS A 123 2.73 3.65 -16.67
N MET A 124 3.02 4.33 -15.57
CA MET A 124 4.30 5.05 -15.39
C MET A 124 5.53 4.14 -15.46
N CYS A 125 5.39 2.84 -15.20
CA CYS A 125 6.48 1.88 -15.35
C CYS A 125 6.85 1.58 -16.81
N GLY A 126 6.14 2.16 -17.78
CA GLY A 126 6.35 1.98 -19.23
C GLY A 126 5.53 0.84 -19.84
N LYS A 127 4.84 0.01 -19.04
CA LYS A 127 3.94 -1.04 -19.51
C LYS A 127 2.52 -0.51 -19.74
N LYS A 128 1.63 -1.38 -20.21
CA LYS A 128 0.21 -1.12 -20.32
C LYS A 128 -0.60 -2.06 -19.46
N GLY A 129 -1.76 -1.59 -19.01
CA GLY A 129 -2.76 -2.40 -18.33
C GLY A 129 -2.45 -2.76 -16.89
N CYS A 130 -1.49 -2.11 -16.25
CA CYS A 130 -1.17 -2.36 -14.85
C CYS A 130 -2.33 -1.98 -13.92
N VAL A 131 -2.50 -2.70 -12.83
CA VAL A 131 -3.46 -2.41 -11.74
C VAL A 131 -3.38 -0.94 -11.32
N GLU A 132 -2.17 -0.40 -11.13
CA GLU A 132 -1.94 1.00 -10.77
C GLU A 132 -2.63 1.99 -11.70
N SER A 133 -2.68 1.70 -13.01
CA SER A 133 -3.31 2.56 -13.99
C SER A 133 -4.84 2.69 -13.86
N TYR A 134 -5.44 1.87 -13.01
CA TYR A 134 -6.88 1.85 -12.74
C TYR A 134 -7.22 2.20 -11.31
N LEU A 135 -6.34 1.90 -10.36
CA LEU A 135 -6.64 2.02 -8.94
C LEU A 135 -5.96 3.21 -8.24
N SER A 136 -4.94 3.82 -8.83
CA SER A 136 -4.25 4.94 -8.18
C SER A 136 -5.12 6.20 -8.11
N ALA A 137 -4.98 6.97 -7.03
CA ALA A 137 -5.67 8.25 -6.85
C ALA A 137 -5.35 9.24 -7.98
N ARG A 138 -4.12 9.23 -8.47
CA ARG A 138 -3.70 10.07 -9.59
C ARG A 138 -4.54 9.81 -10.85
N ASN A 139 -4.74 8.55 -11.20
CA ASN A 139 -5.50 8.21 -12.39
C ASN A 139 -6.98 8.49 -12.20
N LEU A 140 -7.52 8.25 -11.02
CA LEU A 140 -8.91 8.56 -10.70
C LEU A 140 -9.19 10.07 -10.80
N SER A 141 -8.29 10.90 -10.30
CA SER A 141 -8.42 12.37 -10.38
C SER A 141 -8.19 12.90 -11.81
N SER A 142 -7.21 12.33 -12.54
CA SER A 142 -6.85 12.82 -13.88
C SER A 142 -7.92 12.55 -14.93
N ASP A 143 -8.64 11.45 -14.82
CA ASP A 143 -9.69 11.07 -15.76
C ASP A 143 -10.84 12.10 -15.80
N LEU A 144 -11.05 12.81 -14.70
CA LEU A 144 -12.10 13.82 -14.55
C LEU A 144 -11.58 15.24 -14.42
N GLY A 145 -10.27 15.43 -14.25
CA GLY A 145 -9.66 16.74 -14.04
C GLY A 145 -10.04 17.41 -12.71
N ILE A 146 -10.46 16.63 -11.71
CA ILE A 146 -10.86 17.11 -10.38
C ILE A 146 -10.02 16.44 -9.28
N GLN A 147 -9.97 17.05 -8.09
CA GLN A 147 -9.28 16.47 -6.95
C GLN A 147 -10.06 15.28 -6.38
N ILE A 148 -9.36 14.36 -5.74
CA ILE A 148 -9.97 13.13 -5.23
C ILE A 148 -11.06 13.39 -4.18
N ASP A 149 -10.88 14.39 -3.30
CA ASP A 149 -11.90 14.79 -2.33
C ASP A 149 -13.19 15.24 -3.02
N GLU A 150 -13.05 16.06 -4.08
CA GLU A 150 -14.17 16.54 -4.89
C GLU A 150 -14.84 15.40 -5.64
N PHE A 151 -14.05 14.46 -6.15
CA PHE A 151 -14.56 13.28 -6.84
C PHE A 151 -15.49 12.45 -5.95
N PHE A 152 -15.02 12.03 -4.79
CA PHE A 152 -15.82 11.21 -3.88
C PHE A 152 -17.04 11.97 -3.34
N LYS A 153 -16.90 13.28 -3.07
CA LYS A 153 -18.03 14.13 -2.70
C LYS A 153 -19.10 14.17 -3.80
N LYS A 154 -18.71 14.45 -5.04
CA LYS A 154 -19.66 14.47 -6.17
C LYS A 154 -20.32 13.11 -6.41
N ALA A 155 -19.56 12.02 -6.26
CA ALA A 155 -20.11 10.68 -6.38
C ALA A 155 -21.18 10.41 -5.30
N SER A 156 -20.93 10.80 -4.04
CA SER A 156 -21.90 10.66 -2.95
C SER A 156 -23.14 11.56 -3.11
N GLU A 157 -22.99 12.71 -3.78
CA GLU A 157 -24.08 13.62 -4.14
C GLU A 157 -24.88 13.16 -5.39
N GLY A 158 -24.44 12.06 -6.04
CA GLY A 158 -25.15 11.47 -7.18
C GLY A 158 -24.80 12.07 -8.55
N ASP A 159 -23.66 12.76 -8.70
CA ASP A 159 -23.17 13.19 -10.00
C ASP A 159 -23.00 11.99 -10.93
N ALA A 160 -23.70 11.97 -12.05
CA ALA A 160 -23.80 10.80 -12.90
C ALA A 160 -22.45 10.35 -13.49
N GLN A 161 -21.54 11.29 -13.76
CA GLN A 161 -20.22 10.97 -14.29
C GLN A 161 -19.31 10.40 -13.20
N CYS A 162 -19.30 11.00 -12.02
CA CYS A 162 -18.53 10.53 -10.87
C CYS A 162 -19.01 9.16 -10.39
N VAL A 163 -20.35 8.95 -10.33
CA VAL A 163 -20.95 7.65 -9.98
C VAL A 163 -20.52 6.56 -10.96
N LYS A 164 -20.55 6.83 -12.26
CA LYS A 164 -20.10 5.87 -13.27
C LYS A 164 -18.62 5.51 -13.11
N VAL A 165 -17.76 6.51 -12.95
CA VAL A 165 -16.31 6.28 -12.77
C VAL A 165 -16.03 5.53 -11.48
N LEU A 166 -16.76 5.82 -10.41
CA LEU A 166 -16.64 5.10 -9.14
C LEU A 166 -17.06 3.64 -9.27
N ASP A 167 -18.15 3.36 -10.00
CA ASP A 167 -18.62 2.00 -10.25
C ASP A 167 -17.57 1.17 -10.99
N GLU A 168 -16.98 1.72 -12.06
CA GLU A 168 -15.87 1.10 -12.78
C GLU A 168 -14.63 0.93 -11.90
N TYR A 169 -14.33 1.90 -11.04
CA TYR A 169 -13.23 1.83 -10.10
C TYR A 169 -13.41 0.70 -9.08
N LEU A 170 -14.58 0.58 -8.48
CA LEU A 170 -14.89 -0.48 -7.51
C LEU A 170 -14.86 -1.86 -8.16
N ASP A 171 -15.27 -1.97 -9.42
CA ASP A 171 -15.19 -3.23 -10.18
C ASP A 171 -13.73 -3.64 -10.45
N ASN A 172 -12.88 -2.69 -10.85
CA ASN A 172 -11.45 -2.89 -11.02
C ASN A 172 -10.75 -3.26 -9.70
N LEU A 173 -11.11 -2.56 -8.61
CA LEU A 173 -10.58 -2.81 -7.28
C LEU A 173 -10.87 -4.23 -6.82
N THR A 174 -12.11 -4.65 -6.90
CA THR A 174 -12.55 -5.99 -6.48
C THR A 174 -11.95 -7.08 -7.36
N THR A 175 -11.75 -6.83 -8.65
CA THR A 175 -11.00 -7.74 -9.52
C THR A 175 -9.54 -7.87 -9.09
N GLY A 176 -8.88 -6.76 -8.76
CA GLY A 176 -7.52 -6.77 -8.24
C GLY A 176 -7.38 -7.52 -6.92
N ILE A 177 -8.30 -7.27 -5.97
CA ILE A 177 -8.35 -7.95 -4.67
C ILE A 177 -8.54 -9.45 -4.86
N ASN A 178 -9.51 -9.86 -5.68
CA ASN A 178 -9.78 -11.27 -5.95
C ASN A 178 -8.56 -11.98 -6.56
N ASN A 179 -7.86 -11.34 -7.51
CA ASN A 179 -6.65 -11.90 -8.09
C ASN A 179 -5.54 -12.10 -7.05
N LEU A 180 -5.36 -11.14 -6.13
CA LEU A 180 -4.40 -11.26 -5.04
C LEU A 180 -4.77 -12.39 -4.07
N TYR A 181 -6.04 -12.48 -3.71
CA TYR A 181 -6.54 -13.53 -2.83
C TYR A 181 -6.31 -14.93 -3.42
N VAL A 182 -6.64 -15.12 -4.70
CA VAL A 182 -6.40 -16.40 -5.40
C VAL A 182 -4.93 -16.79 -5.44
N ILE A 183 -4.02 -15.80 -5.58
CA ILE A 183 -2.57 -16.07 -5.70
C ILE A 183 -1.94 -16.35 -4.33
N PHE A 184 -2.31 -15.57 -3.31
CA PHE A 184 -1.62 -15.58 -2.02
C PHE A 184 -2.32 -16.39 -0.95
N ASP A 185 -3.62 -16.69 -1.12
CA ASP A 185 -4.47 -17.36 -0.12
C ASP A 185 -4.33 -16.68 1.26
N ARG A 186 -4.47 -15.35 1.28
CA ARG A 186 -4.31 -14.50 2.46
C ARG A 186 -5.33 -13.38 2.45
N ASP A 187 -5.76 -12.97 3.62
CA ASP A 187 -6.61 -11.79 3.78
C ASP A 187 -5.96 -10.55 3.18
N ILE A 188 -6.77 -9.71 2.57
CA ILE A 188 -6.34 -8.47 1.92
C ILE A 188 -6.81 -7.28 2.76
N VAL A 189 -5.87 -6.44 3.17
CA VAL A 189 -6.16 -5.17 3.86
C VAL A 189 -5.88 -4.02 2.90
N ILE A 190 -6.86 -3.15 2.67
CA ILE A 190 -6.66 -1.92 1.89
C ILE A 190 -6.31 -0.77 2.82
N GLY A 191 -5.18 -0.13 2.53
CA GLY A 191 -4.73 1.08 3.21
C GLY A 191 -4.28 2.17 2.24
N GLY A 192 -3.50 3.11 2.74
CA GLY A 192 -3.16 4.33 2.01
C GLY A 192 -4.26 5.39 2.13
N PHE A 193 -4.02 6.58 1.59
CA PHE A 193 -4.94 7.70 1.82
C PHE A 193 -6.30 7.54 1.11
N VAL A 194 -6.37 6.71 0.05
CA VAL A 194 -7.64 6.44 -0.65
C VAL A 194 -8.58 5.60 0.21
N SER A 195 -8.05 4.76 1.10
CA SER A 195 -8.85 3.84 1.92
C SER A 195 -9.94 4.54 2.74
N ARG A 196 -9.69 5.78 3.20
CA ARG A 196 -10.66 6.57 3.95
C ARG A 196 -11.97 6.85 3.20
N TYR A 197 -11.89 6.99 1.88
CA TYR A 197 -13.09 7.20 1.05
C TYR A 197 -13.82 5.90 0.76
N LEU A 198 -13.11 4.76 0.81
CA LEU A 198 -13.67 3.45 0.53
C LEU A 198 -14.48 2.90 1.70
N LEU A 199 -14.37 3.48 2.91
CA LEU A 199 -15.16 3.07 4.08
C LEU A 199 -16.67 3.11 3.81
N GLU A 200 -17.15 4.13 3.12
CA GLU A 200 -18.57 4.26 2.78
C GLU A 200 -19.04 3.19 1.77
N TYR A 201 -18.11 2.57 1.05
CA TYR A 201 -18.37 1.57 0.02
C TYR A 201 -17.99 0.15 0.46
N GLU A 202 -17.61 -0.06 1.72
CA GLU A 202 -17.09 -1.35 2.19
C GLU A 202 -18.06 -2.50 1.91
N GLU A 203 -19.35 -2.33 2.20
CA GLU A 203 -20.35 -3.36 1.94
C GLU A 203 -20.56 -3.60 0.43
N ASN A 204 -20.52 -2.56 -0.38
CA ASN A 204 -20.59 -2.69 -1.85
C ASN A 204 -19.38 -3.46 -2.40
N ILE A 205 -18.18 -3.17 -1.88
CA ILE A 205 -16.95 -3.88 -2.23
C ILE A 205 -17.11 -5.35 -1.85
N ARG A 206 -17.56 -5.63 -0.64
CA ARG A 206 -17.76 -6.99 -0.11
C ARG A 206 -18.72 -7.80 -0.99
N GLN A 207 -19.86 -7.22 -1.35
CA GLN A 207 -20.82 -7.87 -2.23
C GLN A 207 -20.22 -8.20 -3.60
N ARG A 208 -19.47 -7.27 -4.21
CA ARG A 208 -18.77 -7.51 -5.48
C ARG A 208 -17.72 -8.62 -5.38
N LEU A 209 -17.05 -8.75 -4.24
CA LEU A 209 -16.09 -9.82 -4.00
C LEU A 209 -16.79 -11.18 -3.91
N ILE A 210 -17.92 -11.26 -3.22
CA ILE A 210 -18.76 -12.47 -3.17
C ILE A 210 -19.19 -12.89 -4.57
N ASP A 211 -19.64 -11.93 -5.40
CA ASP A 211 -20.10 -12.20 -6.75
C ASP A 211 -18.96 -12.66 -7.69
N LYS A 212 -17.72 -12.26 -7.42
CA LYS A 212 -16.55 -12.58 -8.25
C LYS A 212 -15.86 -13.88 -7.87
N TYR A 213 -16.05 -14.40 -6.66
CA TYR A 213 -15.27 -15.52 -6.14
C TYR A 213 -16.15 -16.69 -5.74
N SER A 214 -15.93 -17.83 -6.39
CA SER A 214 -16.81 -19.01 -6.27
C SER A 214 -16.58 -19.85 -5.02
N PHE A 215 -15.45 -19.68 -4.31
CA PHE A 215 -15.07 -20.51 -3.17
C PHE A 215 -15.38 -19.87 -1.83
N ASP A 216 -15.57 -18.54 -1.81
CA ASP A 216 -15.92 -17.77 -0.62
C ASP A 216 -17.30 -17.12 -0.79
N THR A 217 -18.13 -17.21 0.25
CA THR A 217 -19.52 -16.74 0.21
C THR A 217 -19.78 -15.53 1.08
N ASP A 218 -18.78 -15.05 1.82
CA ASP A 218 -18.98 -13.97 2.80
C ASP A 218 -18.01 -12.76 2.62
N GLY A 219 -17.00 -12.88 1.76
CA GLY A 219 -16.04 -11.82 1.47
C GLY A 219 -15.21 -11.37 2.68
N ARG A 220 -15.06 -12.22 3.71
CA ARG A 220 -14.36 -11.87 4.96
C ARG A 220 -12.86 -11.69 4.77
N TYR A 221 -12.29 -12.21 3.69
CA TYR A 221 -10.89 -12.04 3.34
C TYR A 221 -10.49 -10.61 2.97
N PHE A 222 -11.45 -9.68 2.96
CA PHE A 222 -11.25 -8.27 2.68
C PHE A 222 -11.55 -7.41 3.91
N SER A 223 -10.70 -6.42 4.16
CA SER A 223 -10.94 -5.37 5.15
C SER A 223 -10.28 -4.06 4.74
N ILE A 224 -10.76 -2.96 5.30
CA ILE A 224 -10.14 -1.64 5.17
C ILE A 224 -9.34 -1.38 6.44
N SER A 225 -8.10 -0.87 6.28
CA SER A 225 -7.22 -0.54 7.40
C SER A 225 -7.88 0.46 8.34
N SER A 226 -7.81 0.20 9.63
CA SER A 226 -8.18 1.18 10.65
C SER A 226 -7.23 2.39 10.68
N CYS A 227 -6.04 2.25 10.09
CA CYS A 227 -5.06 3.31 9.90
C CYS A 227 -5.36 4.08 8.61
N THR A 228 -6.42 4.88 8.59
CA THR A 228 -6.86 5.67 7.43
C THR A 228 -5.96 6.88 7.11
N SER A 229 -5.01 7.20 7.97
CA SER A 229 -3.97 8.19 7.70
C SER A 229 -2.70 7.51 7.21
N GLU A 230 -2.00 8.14 6.28
CA GLU A 230 -0.70 7.67 5.83
C GLU A 230 0.29 7.64 7.01
N ARG A 231 0.84 6.46 7.31
CA ARG A 231 1.77 6.24 8.43
C ARG A 231 3.06 5.58 7.98
N THR A 232 3.51 5.94 6.78
CA THR A 232 4.75 5.42 6.22
C THR A 232 5.97 5.76 7.08
N ASP A 233 6.03 6.99 7.58
CA ASP A 233 7.07 7.48 8.48
C ASP A 233 7.09 6.70 9.80
N THR A 234 5.93 6.55 10.43
CA THR A 234 5.77 5.79 11.67
C THR A 234 6.14 4.32 11.46
N GLY A 235 5.71 3.71 10.36
CA GLY A 235 6.03 2.33 10.01
C GLY A 235 7.53 2.11 9.87
N ALA A 236 8.23 2.99 9.15
CA ALA A 236 9.68 2.90 9.01
C ALA A 236 10.42 3.04 10.36
N ALA A 237 9.93 3.94 11.23
CA ALA A 237 10.49 4.09 12.58
C ALA A 237 10.29 2.83 13.43
N ILE A 238 9.09 2.24 13.40
CA ILE A 238 8.77 1.03 14.16
C ILE A 238 9.57 -0.17 13.63
N MET A 239 9.73 -0.31 12.31
CA MET A 239 10.59 -1.35 11.72
C MET A 239 12.00 -1.29 12.30
N PHE A 240 12.60 -0.12 12.30
CA PHE A 240 13.91 0.08 12.90
C PHE A 240 13.94 -0.26 14.39
N LEU A 241 12.97 0.22 15.18
CA LEU A 241 12.89 -0.05 16.61
C LEU A 241 12.74 -1.54 16.90
N SER A 242 11.94 -2.26 16.12
CA SER A 242 11.77 -3.70 16.24
C SER A 242 13.08 -4.45 15.99
N GLU A 243 13.81 -4.08 14.92
CA GLU A 243 15.13 -4.67 14.63
C GLU A 243 16.15 -4.36 15.73
N PHE A 244 16.16 -3.12 16.23
CA PHE A 244 17.07 -2.68 17.28
C PHE A 244 16.84 -3.43 18.59
N ILE A 245 15.58 -3.54 19.04
CA ILE A 245 15.23 -4.26 20.27
C ILE A 245 15.60 -5.75 20.18
N ASN A 246 15.40 -6.38 19.01
CA ASN A 246 15.75 -7.78 18.80
C ASN A 246 17.27 -8.04 18.68
N SER A 247 18.06 -6.97 18.57
CA SER A 247 19.54 -7.06 18.48
C SER A 247 20.25 -6.93 19.82
N ILE A 248 19.54 -6.55 20.88
CA ILE A 248 20.04 -6.40 22.26
C ILE A 248 19.77 -7.68 23.04
#